data_836d503fa4e935e2d90882fb409d8543
#
_entry.id   836d503fa4e935e2d90882fb409d8543
#
_cell.length_a   1.000
_cell.length_b   1.000
_cell.length_c   1.000
_cell.angle_alpha   90.00
_cell.angle_beta   90.00
_cell.angle_gamma   90.00
#
_symmetry.space_group_name_H-M   'P 1'
#
loop_
_entity.id
_entity.type
_entity.pdbx_description
1 polymer ?
#
loop_
_entity_poly.entity_id
_entity_poly.type
_entity_poly.pdbx_seq_one_letter_code
_entity_poly.pdbx_strand_id
1 'polypeptide(L)'
;MSKIKDFLKSPLGTALCAAAACLLAVVLVWLAAVRPNNDKSLSERISDDYSQYSAELDEANGAAQTFDTDNDLLAMAFVFGTSNGQPTGELHLELADADTGEVLARSTGDMANIVAGQYTGMGLDTPVTGSAGRRYRVTLKPEYTGSGRLTVGCSNGAVLWNDTFTVNGEAVDGTLALLVTYKQIGGFLTRFFLLVGLLASVVVFLGIYFAMRGRMPLHRLVFVLVLCFGMLYSFVLPPYAAPDEKYHINQSFTLACKWANMLSPDEWRMGNVPLDMTYRREHDFGPLLQNEKTTVFSWQELSENLFTTTPDSFDSHTALEELQTDRNPTLYLFSAAAVFLAYVFHLGFVPALMLGRTANLIVFALLAALAVKAAPFGRRVFAAAALLPMTLHLAASFSRDSLLLGLAFAFTALCMQAIFGCKDGTVLPAVSYTHLTLPTTSRV
;
A
#
# COMPACT_ATOMS: atom_id res chain seq x y z
N MET A 1 27.11 -35.83 23.42
CA MET A 1 27.49 -34.60 22.73
C MET A 1 27.82 -34.78 21.23
N SER A 2 28.45 -35.88 20.80
CA SER A 2 28.77 -36.13 19.37
C SER A 2 27.51 -36.21 18.49
N LYS A 3 26.50 -37.01 18.87
CA LYS A 3 25.24 -37.20 18.12
C LYS A 3 24.50 -35.88 17.86
N ILE A 4 24.50 -34.92 18.79
CA ILE A 4 23.87 -33.61 18.62
C ILE A 4 24.66 -32.76 17.62
N LYS A 5 26.00 -32.80 17.71
CA LYS A 5 26.86 -32.08 16.73
C LYS A 5 26.69 -32.62 15.30
N ASP A 6 26.56 -33.93 15.17
CA ASP A 6 26.35 -34.59 13.86
C ASP A 6 24.96 -34.28 13.30
N PHE A 7 23.92 -34.26 14.16
CA PHE A 7 22.58 -33.83 13.76
C PHE A 7 22.56 -32.36 13.29
N LEU A 8 23.17 -31.44 14.04
CA LEU A 8 23.22 -30.02 13.68
C LEU A 8 23.93 -29.76 12.36
N LYS A 9 24.86 -30.62 11.95
CA LYS A 9 25.57 -30.55 10.66
C LYS A 9 24.81 -31.24 9.52
N SER A 10 23.75 -32.00 9.83
CA SER A 10 22.93 -32.64 8.81
C SER A 10 22.08 -31.61 8.06
N PRO A 11 21.67 -31.88 6.80
CA PRO A 11 20.79 -30.98 6.05
C PRO A 11 19.51 -30.61 6.81
N LEU A 12 18.94 -31.58 7.51
CA LEU A 12 17.73 -31.36 8.32
C LEU A 12 18.01 -30.49 9.54
N GLY A 13 19.07 -30.79 10.28
CA GLY A 13 19.44 -30.03 11.49
C GLY A 13 19.80 -28.57 11.16
N THR A 14 20.60 -28.35 10.12
CA THR A 14 20.96 -26.97 9.67
C THR A 14 19.73 -26.20 9.20
N ALA A 15 18.83 -26.84 8.42
CA ALA A 15 17.61 -26.20 7.95
C ALA A 15 16.67 -25.83 9.10
N LEU A 16 16.52 -26.73 10.10
CA LEU A 16 15.73 -26.44 11.31
C LEU A 16 16.33 -25.30 12.14
N CYS A 17 17.64 -25.28 12.33
CA CYS A 17 18.31 -24.18 13.05
C CYS A 17 18.11 -22.84 12.34
N ALA A 18 18.23 -22.80 11.03
CA ALA A 18 18.05 -21.58 10.26
C ALA A 18 16.58 -21.09 10.28
N ALA A 19 15.62 -22.00 10.16
CA ALA A 19 14.21 -21.68 10.29
C ALA A 19 13.85 -21.17 11.70
N ALA A 20 14.39 -21.80 12.73
CA ALA A 20 14.22 -21.36 14.11
C ALA A 20 14.85 -19.98 14.36
N ALA A 21 16.03 -19.72 13.79
CA ALA A 21 16.66 -18.40 13.86
C ALA A 21 15.84 -17.31 13.13
N CYS A 22 15.28 -17.64 11.96
CA CYS A 22 14.37 -16.76 11.23
C CYS A 22 13.11 -16.44 12.07
N LEU A 23 12.47 -17.47 12.63
CA LEU A 23 11.28 -17.29 13.47
C LEU A 23 11.60 -16.46 14.72
N LEU A 24 12.75 -16.72 15.37
CA LEU A 24 13.20 -15.93 16.50
C LEU A 24 13.41 -14.46 16.12
N ALA A 25 14.04 -14.20 14.98
CA ALA A 25 14.22 -12.82 14.48
C ALA A 25 12.87 -12.13 14.25
N VAL A 26 11.89 -12.84 13.66
CA VAL A 26 10.52 -12.33 13.49
C VAL A 26 9.87 -11.99 14.82
N VAL A 27 9.97 -12.87 15.82
CA VAL A 27 9.44 -12.64 17.17
C VAL A 27 10.13 -11.45 17.84
N LEU A 28 11.45 -11.31 17.72
CA LEU A 28 12.19 -10.18 18.26
C LEU A 28 11.78 -8.85 17.61
N VAL A 29 11.61 -8.82 16.29
CA VAL A 29 11.12 -7.63 15.57
C VAL A 29 9.68 -7.31 15.98
N TRP A 30 8.83 -8.32 16.14
CA TRP A 30 7.48 -8.13 16.65
C TRP A 30 7.47 -7.52 18.04
N LEU A 31 8.29 -8.05 18.97
CA LEU A 31 8.40 -7.51 20.33
C LEU A 31 8.96 -6.09 20.37
N ALA A 32 9.94 -5.78 19.51
CA ALA A 32 10.66 -4.51 19.55
C ALA A 32 9.94 -3.38 18.76
N ALA A 33 9.29 -3.71 17.67
CA ALA A 33 8.74 -2.71 16.76
C ALA A 33 7.21 -2.78 16.59
N VAL A 34 6.62 -3.98 16.47
CA VAL A 34 5.19 -4.12 16.18
C VAL A 34 4.36 -3.96 17.45
N ARG A 35 4.67 -4.74 18.49
CA ARG A 35 3.93 -4.72 19.76
C ARG A 35 3.88 -3.35 20.43
N PRO A 36 4.97 -2.56 20.54
CA PRO A 36 4.93 -1.24 21.17
C PRO A 36 4.08 -0.23 20.37
N ASN A 37 3.98 -0.42 19.05
CA ASN A 37 3.15 0.44 18.21
C ASN A 37 1.67 0.05 18.27
N ASN A 38 1.34 -1.20 18.60
CA ASN A 38 -0.05 -1.63 18.81
C ASN A 38 -0.72 -0.96 20.02
N ASP A 39 0.07 -0.51 21.01
CA ASP A 39 -0.43 0.15 22.21
C ASP A 39 -0.48 1.69 22.08
N LYS A 40 0.01 2.25 20.97
CA LYS A 40 -0.06 3.67 20.70
C LYS A 40 -1.39 4.04 20.08
N SER A 41 -1.95 5.16 20.53
CA SER A 41 -3.03 5.80 19.81
C SER A 41 -2.48 6.39 18.51
N LEU A 42 -3.19 6.15 17.43
CA LEU A 42 -2.93 6.74 16.12
C LEU A 42 -4.04 7.72 15.81
N SER A 43 -3.75 8.70 14.98
CA SER A 43 -4.74 9.66 14.51
C SER A 43 -4.89 9.53 13.01
N GLU A 44 -6.14 9.41 12.56
CA GLU A 44 -6.54 9.40 11.17
C GLU A 44 -7.30 10.68 10.86
N ARG A 45 -7.01 11.29 9.73
CA ARG A 45 -7.73 12.45 9.22
C ARG A 45 -8.85 11.98 8.32
N ILE A 46 -10.09 12.11 8.78
CA ILE A 46 -11.27 11.86 7.95
C ILE A 46 -11.38 12.96 6.88
N SER A 47 -11.17 14.22 7.30
CA SER A 47 -10.97 15.34 6.38
C SER A 47 -10.03 16.35 7.02
N ASP A 48 -9.04 16.81 6.26
CA ASP A 48 -8.07 17.83 6.70
C ASP A 48 -8.26 19.18 5.98
N ASP A 49 -9.20 19.27 5.07
CA ASP A 49 -9.53 20.51 4.39
C ASP A 49 -10.42 21.39 5.28
N TYR A 50 -9.87 22.54 5.69
CA TYR A 50 -10.57 23.62 6.36
C TYR A 50 -10.34 24.95 5.64
N SER A 51 -10.46 24.92 4.31
CA SER A 51 -10.34 26.09 3.45
C SER A 51 -11.35 27.19 3.77
N GLN A 52 -12.43 26.84 4.46
CA GLN A 52 -13.44 27.78 4.92
C GLN A 52 -13.91 27.47 6.36
N TYR A 53 -14.67 28.39 6.92
CA TYR A 53 -15.35 28.23 8.21
C TYR A 53 -16.85 28.32 8.03
N SER A 54 -17.59 27.55 8.82
CA SER A 54 -19.04 27.58 8.85
C SER A 54 -19.60 28.90 9.36
N ALA A 55 -20.92 29.05 9.33
CA ALA A 55 -21.64 30.04 10.15
C ALA A 55 -21.34 29.83 11.65
N GLU A 56 -21.62 30.86 12.47
CA GLU A 56 -21.54 30.75 13.92
C GLU A 56 -22.47 29.65 14.42
N LEU A 57 -21.96 28.79 15.31
CA LEU A 57 -22.74 27.68 15.85
C LEU A 57 -23.79 28.18 16.87
N ASP A 58 -25.03 27.71 16.73
CA ASP A 58 -26.07 27.90 17.71
C ASP A 58 -26.02 26.85 18.84
N GLU A 59 -26.63 27.12 19.98
CA GLU A 59 -26.68 26.20 21.12
C GLU A 59 -27.70 25.06 20.92
N ALA A 60 -28.67 25.22 20.00
CA ALA A 60 -29.73 24.24 19.80
C ALA A 60 -29.26 23.04 18.95
N ASN A 61 -28.63 23.31 17.81
CA ASN A 61 -28.29 22.31 16.80
C ASN A 61 -26.80 22.15 16.63
N GLY A 62 -26.00 23.24 16.72
CA GLY A 62 -24.55 23.22 16.55
C GLY A 62 -24.11 22.74 15.17
N ALA A 63 -23.07 21.89 15.11
CA ALA A 63 -22.62 21.26 13.89
C ALA A 63 -22.68 19.74 14.01
N ALA A 64 -23.07 19.05 12.92
CA ALA A 64 -23.05 17.60 12.90
C ALA A 64 -22.54 17.07 11.55
N GLN A 65 -21.77 15.96 11.60
CA GLN A 65 -21.22 15.26 10.45
C GLN A 65 -21.44 13.76 10.61
N THR A 66 -21.89 13.10 9.52
CA THR A 66 -21.82 11.64 9.42
C THR A 66 -20.50 11.23 8.78
N PHE A 67 -19.95 10.12 9.21
CA PHE A 67 -18.71 9.56 8.68
C PHE A 67 -18.61 8.06 8.97
N ASP A 68 -17.82 7.35 8.20
CA ASP A 68 -17.50 5.94 8.38
C ASP A 68 -16.07 5.78 8.90
N THR A 69 -15.86 4.79 9.76
CA THR A 69 -14.51 4.33 10.12
C THR A 69 -14.56 2.89 10.62
N ASP A 70 -13.54 2.12 10.28
CA ASP A 70 -13.34 0.75 10.77
C ASP A 70 -12.51 0.71 12.07
N ASN A 71 -12.02 1.86 12.51
CA ASN A 71 -11.16 1.97 13.67
C ASN A 71 -11.94 2.21 14.95
N ASP A 72 -11.51 1.60 16.05
CA ASP A 72 -12.01 1.91 17.38
C ASP A 72 -11.73 3.37 17.75
N LEU A 73 -12.73 4.09 18.27
CA LEU A 73 -12.64 5.51 18.54
C LEU A 73 -12.29 5.79 20.00
N LEU A 74 -11.28 6.61 20.25
CA LEU A 74 -10.84 7.04 21.59
C LEU A 74 -11.06 8.55 21.81
N ALA A 75 -10.80 9.35 20.78
CA ALA A 75 -10.88 10.78 20.80
C ALA A 75 -11.13 11.30 19.39
N MET A 76 -11.65 12.52 19.33
CA MET A 76 -11.86 13.24 18.07
C MET A 76 -11.23 14.63 18.17
N ALA A 77 -10.81 15.20 17.06
CA ALA A 77 -10.28 16.55 17.03
C ALA A 77 -10.86 17.32 15.84
N PHE A 78 -11.10 18.60 16.06
CA PHE A 78 -11.74 19.50 15.10
C PHE A 78 -10.97 20.80 15.01
N VAL A 79 -11.09 21.48 13.88
CA VAL A 79 -10.59 22.84 13.71
C VAL A 79 -11.73 23.82 13.95
N PHE A 80 -11.48 24.80 14.80
CA PHE A 80 -12.45 25.84 15.10
C PHE A 80 -11.94 27.21 14.66
N GLY A 81 -12.87 28.05 14.23
CA GLY A 81 -12.71 29.48 14.15
C GLY A 81 -13.45 30.19 15.30
N THR A 82 -13.11 31.42 15.57
CA THR A 82 -13.74 32.24 16.60
C THR A 82 -14.21 33.57 16.03
N SER A 83 -15.37 34.04 16.47
CA SER A 83 -15.89 35.34 16.11
C SER A 83 -16.38 36.07 17.39
N ASN A 84 -16.48 37.38 17.35
CA ASN A 84 -16.89 38.23 18.46
C ASN A 84 -16.05 38.07 19.75
N GLY A 85 -14.77 37.65 19.61
CA GLY A 85 -13.83 37.41 20.71
C GLY A 85 -13.67 35.92 21.04
N GLN A 86 -12.90 35.63 22.10
CA GLN A 86 -12.70 34.24 22.55
C GLN A 86 -14.02 33.69 23.13
N PRO A 87 -14.52 32.57 22.65
CA PRO A 87 -15.70 31.92 23.21
C PRO A 87 -15.42 31.39 24.62
N THR A 88 -16.40 31.46 25.48
CA THR A 88 -16.38 30.94 26.85
C THR A 88 -17.61 30.09 27.11
N GLY A 89 -17.47 29.07 27.94
CA GLY A 89 -18.49 28.07 28.22
C GLY A 89 -18.03 26.69 27.82
N GLU A 90 -18.95 25.76 27.69
CA GLU A 90 -18.66 24.35 27.41
C GLU A 90 -19.02 23.97 25.96
N LEU A 91 -18.17 23.14 25.34
CA LEU A 91 -18.46 22.51 24.06
C LEU A 91 -18.77 21.04 24.32
N HIS A 92 -19.98 20.62 23.98
CA HIS A 92 -20.43 19.25 24.11
C HIS A 92 -20.27 18.53 22.79
N LEU A 93 -19.62 17.36 22.84
CA LEU A 93 -19.52 16.41 21.73
C LEU A 93 -20.39 15.20 22.06
N GLU A 94 -21.22 14.80 21.13
CA GLU A 94 -21.98 13.56 21.16
C GLU A 94 -21.67 12.73 19.93
N LEU A 95 -21.25 11.48 20.14
CA LEU A 95 -21.01 10.49 19.10
C LEU A 95 -22.14 9.46 19.16
N ALA A 96 -22.88 9.32 18.09
CA ALA A 96 -23.98 8.38 17.96
C ALA A 96 -23.78 7.46 16.75
N ASP A 97 -24.39 6.30 16.80
CA ASP A 97 -24.58 5.44 15.64
C ASP A 97 -25.56 6.14 14.67
N ALA A 98 -25.15 6.32 13.41
CA ALA A 98 -25.91 7.11 12.45
C ALA A 98 -27.21 6.42 12.00
N ASP A 99 -27.26 5.08 12.04
CA ASP A 99 -28.40 4.29 11.58
C ASP A 99 -29.44 4.07 12.67
N THR A 100 -28.99 3.88 13.92
CA THR A 100 -29.88 3.61 15.06
C THR A 100 -30.19 4.85 15.88
N GLY A 101 -29.37 5.89 15.84
CA GLY A 101 -29.42 7.07 16.67
C GLY A 101 -29.00 6.84 18.13
N GLU A 102 -28.45 5.66 18.45
CA GLU A 102 -27.95 5.35 19.79
C GLU A 102 -26.70 6.16 20.09
N VAL A 103 -26.69 6.87 21.24
CA VAL A 103 -25.50 7.61 21.69
C VAL A 103 -24.49 6.64 22.26
N LEU A 104 -23.32 6.60 21.66
CA LEU A 104 -22.23 5.68 21.97
C LEU A 104 -21.23 6.27 22.96
N ALA A 105 -20.93 7.58 22.81
CA ALA A 105 -19.97 8.27 23.67
C ALA A 105 -20.23 9.78 23.68
N ARG A 106 -19.70 10.44 24.70
CA ARG A 106 -19.76 11.89 24.88
C ARG A 106 -18.40 12.45 25.26
N SER A 107 -18.27 13.76 25.09
CA SER A 107 -17.14 14.53 25.59
C SER A 107 -17.57 15.95 25.88
N THR A 108 -16.92 16.60 26.82
CA THR A 108 -17.13 18.01 27.12
C THR A 108 -15.76 18.70 27.19
N GLY A 109 -15.63 19.84 26.55
CA GLY A 109 -14.44 20.66 26.54
C GLY A 109 -14.70 22.10 26.88
N ASP A 110 -13.77 22.77 27.56
CA ASP A 110 -13.85 24.21 27.83
C ASP A 110 -13.45 25.00 26.58
N MET A 111 -14.37 25.84 26.06
CA MET A 111 -14.15 26.64 24.88
C MET A 111 -13.04 27.70 25.04
N ALA A 112 -12.73 28.08 26.29
CA ALA A 112 -11.62 29.00 26.55
C ALA A 112 -10.25 28.44 26.10
N ASN A 113 -10.11 27.12 26.01
CA ASN A 113 -8.89 26.44 25.59
C ASN A 113 -8.77 26.26 24.05
N ILE A 114 -9.78 26.64 23.29
CA ILE A 114 -9.79 26.50 21.84
C ILE A 114 -8.88 27.55 21.21
N VAL A 115 -7.94 27.11 20.38
CA VAL A 115 -7.07 27.97 19.58
C VAL A 115 -7.56 27.95 18.14
N ALA A 116 -7.99 29.10 17.64
CA ALA A 116 -8.51 29.21 16.28
C ALA A 116 -7.48 28.75 15.23
N GLY A 117 -7.94 27.96 14.25
CA GLY A 117 -7.10 27.42 13.19
C GLY A 117 -6.22 26.23 13.59
N GLN A 118 -6.38 25.71 14.80
CA GLN A 118 -5.66 24.50 15.25
C GLN A 118 -6.64 23.39 15.62
N TYR A 119 -6.16 22.14 15.50
CA TYR A 119 -6.94 21.01 15.96
C TYR A 119 -7.08 21.01 17.48
N THR A 120 -8.31 21.01 17.94
CA THR A 120 -8.67 20.87 19.35
C THR A 120 -9.16 19.45 19.57
N GLY A 121 -8.46 18.68 20.41
CA GLY A 121 -8.80 17.29 20.72
C GLY A 121 -9.81 17.19 21.84
N MET A 122 -10.79 16.30 21.69
CA MET A 122 -11.83 15.94 22.68
C MET A 122 -11.77 14.43 22.91
N GLY A 123 -11.37 13.99 24.10
CA GLY A 123 -11.35 12.58 24.50
C GLY A 123 -12.76 12.09 24.77
N LEU A 124 -13.11 10.92 24.23
CA LEU A 124 -14.42 10.31 24.51
C LEU A 124 -14.45 9.73 25.93
N ASP A 125 -15.56 9.90 26.64
CA ASP A 125 -15.79 9.35 27.98
C ASP A 125 -15.76 7.82 27.99
N THR A 126 -16.19 7.21 26.90
CA THR A 126 -16.18 5.77 26.68
C THR A 126 -15.57 5.47 25.32
N PRO A 127 -14.50 4.64 25.24
CA PRO A 127 -13.97 4.18 23.95
C PRO A 127 -15.03 3.39 23.19
N VAL A 128 -15.22 3.73 21.91
CA VAL A 128 -16.15 3.00 21.04
C VAL A 128 -15.38 1.91 20.30
N THR A 129 -15.78 0.65 20.50
CA THR A 129 -15.14 -0.54 19.94
C THR A 129 -16.07 -1.27 18.98
N GLY A 130 -15.49 -2.10 18.09
CA GLY A 130 -16.26 -2.88 17.11
C GLY A 130 -16.82 -2.03 15.98
N SER A 131 -16.02 -1.12 15.49
CA SER A 131 -16.42 -0.05 14.55
C SER A 131 -16.55 -0.51 13.10
N ALA A 132 -16.05 -1.67 12.74
CA ALA A 132 -16.05 -2.15 11.36
C ALA A 132 -17.45 -2.13 10.73
N GLY A 133 -17.60 -1.39 9.63
CA GLY A 133 -18.82 -1.26 8.87
C GLY A 133 -19.92 -0.42 9.55
N ARG A 134 -19.59 0.36 10.59
CA ARG A 134 -20.53 1.28 11.26
C ARG A 134 -20.40 2.69 10.74
N ARG A 135 -21.55 3.34 10.59
CA ARG A 135 -21.64 4.77 10.32
C ARG A 135 -21.87 5.52 11.63
N TYR A 136 -21.16 6.61 11.79
CA TYR A 136 -21.21 7.46 12.98
C TYR A 136 -21.76 8.83 12.64
N ARG A 137 -22.42 9.43 13.62
CA ARG A 137 -22.78 10.84 13.60
C ARG A 137 -22.13 11.52 14.79
N VAL A 138 -21.22 12.45 14.53
CA VAL A 138 -20.72 13.36 15.56
C VAL A 138 -21.53 14.64 15.55
N THR A 139 -21.88 15.13 16.74
CA THR A 139 -22.58 16.40 16.95
C THR A 139 -21.78 17.25 17.93
N LEU A 140 -21.54 18.52 17.58
CA LEU A 140 -20.85 19.51 18.39
C LEU A 140 -21.82 20.61 18.77
N LYS A 141 -22.13 20.77 20.05
CA LYS A 141 -23.08 21.79 20.60
C LYS A 141 -22.35 22.67 21.59
N PRO A 142 -22.21 23.96 21.32
CA PRO A 142 -21.67 24.90 22.30
C PRO A 142 -22.74 25.30 23.33
N GLU A 143 -22.34 25.53 24.58
CA GLU A 143 -23.11 26.19 25.61
C GLU A 143 -22.35 27.46 26.02
N TYR A 144 -22.81 28.62 25.53
CA TYR A 144 -22.06 29.87 25.67
C TYR A 144 -22.36 30.59 27.00
N THR A 145 -21.32 31.05 27.66
CA THR A 145 -21.42 31.95 28.84
C THR A 145 -21.02 33.40 28.51
N GLY A 146 -20.53 33.67 27.31
CA GLY A 146 -20.06 34.98 26.84
C GLY A 146 -20.55 35.36 25.44
N SER A 147 -19.99 36.44 24.90
CA SER A 147 -20.32 36.99 23.58
C SER A 147 -19.58 36.32 22.42
N GLY A 148 -18.42 35.68 22.68
CA GLY A 148 -17.66 34.96 21.67
C GLY A 148 -18.45 33.80 21.09
N ARG A 149 -18.24 33.51 19.81
CA ARG A 149 -18.92 32.42 19.08
C ARG A 149 -17.93 31.55 18.39
N LEU A 150 -18.29 30.26 18.27
CA LEU A 150 -17.53 29.27 17.53
C LEU A 150 -18.04 29.11 16.10
N THR A 151 -17.12 28.88 15.19
CA THR A 151 -17.35 28.34 13.85
C THR A 151 -16.53 27.07 13.70
N VAL A 152 -16.88 26.17 12.80
CA VAL A 152 -16.08 24.97 12.50
C VAL A 152 -15.40 25.09 11.15
N GLY A 153 -14.14 24.65 11.09
CA GLY A 153 -13.41 24.53 9.84
C GLY A 153 -13.97 23.40 8.98
N CYS A 154 -14.19 23.66 7.71
CA CYS A 154 -14.76 22.71 6.77
C CYS A 154 -14.20 22.90 5.35
N SER A 155 -14.36 21.89 4.52
CA SER A 155 -14.02 21.96 3.09
C SER A 155 -15.01 22.81 2.32
N ASN A 156 -14.56 23.31 1.15
CA ASN A 156 -15.44 23.96 0.19
C ASN A 156 -15.98 22.90 -0.79
N GLY A 157 -17.06 22.21 -0.39
CA GLY A 157 -17.66 21.11 -1.11
C GLY A 157 -17.53 19.77 -0.37
N ALA A 158 -18.38 18.81 -0.69
CA ALA A 158 -18.37 17.49 -0.06
C ALA A 158 -17.11 16.71 -0.41
N VAL A 159 -16.38 16.26 0.61
CA VAL A 159 -15.18 15.39 0.47
C VAL A 159 -15.54 13.93 0.72
N LEU A 160 -16.50 13.70 1.67
CA LEU A 160 -16.99 12.38 2.01
C LEU A 160 -18.18 12.01 1.13
N TRP A 161 -18.16 10.79 0.61
CA TRP A 161 -19.22 10.27 -0.26
C TRP A 161 -20.45 9.86 0.57
N ASN A 162 -21.65 10.30 0.14
CA ASN A 162 -22.93 10.01 0.80
C ASN A 162 -23.08 10.46 2.27
N ASP A 163 -22.19 11.29 2.77
CA ASP A 163 -22.25 11.78 4.14
C ASP A 163 -22.92 13.14 4.24
N THR A 164 -23.56 13.38 5.38
CA THR A 164 -24.29 14.62 5.63
C THR A 164 -23.51 15.50 6.59
N PHE A 165 -23.29 16.75 6.19
CA PHE A 165 -22.79 17.81 7.06
C PHE A 165 -23.87 18.84 7.28
N THR A 166 -24.14 19.18 8.54
CA THR A 166 -25.14 20.16 8.92
C THR A 166 -24.56 21.19 9.88
N VAL A 167 -24.98 22.44 9.73
CA VAL A 167 -24.65 23.54 10.64
C VAL A 167 -25.98 24.21 11.05
N ASN A 168 -26.21 24.32 12.34
CA ASN A 168 -27.42 24.89 12.89
C ASN A 168 -28.72 24.20 12.39
N GLY A 169 -28.63 22.91 12.10
CA GLY A 169 -29.72 22.10 11.58
C GLY A 169 -29.94 22.17 10.06
N GLU A 170 -29.23 23.04 9.35
CA GLU A 170 -29.28 23.14 7.88
C GLU A 170 -28.15 22.35 7.22
N ALA A 171 -28.46 21.67 6.12
CA ALA A 171 -27.43 20.95 5.35
C ALA A 171 -26.50 21.95 4.66
N VAL A 172 -25.20 21.72 4.78
CA VAL A 172 -24.13 22.53 4.18
C VAL A 172 -23.34 21.68 3.20
N ASP A 173 -23.04 22.25 2.04
CA ASP A 173 -22.16 21.63 1.06
C ASP A 173 -20.69 21.77 1.54
N GLY A 174 -20.18 20.72 2.15
CA GLY A 174 -18.85 20.68 2.74
C GLY A 174 -18.64 19.43 3.58
N THR A 175 -17.46 19.31 4.15
CA THR A 175 -17.11 18.26 5.11
C THR A 175 -16.36 18.89 6.26
N LEU A 176 -16.75 18.54 7.48
CA LEU A 176 -16.10 19.00 8.70
C LEU A 176 -14.64 18.56 8.76
N ALA A 177 -13.73 19.46 9.12
CA ALA A 177 -12.33 19.11 9.38
C ALA A 177 -12.28 18.26 10.66
N LEU A 178 -12.13 16.95 10.46
CA LEU A 178 -12.29 15.93 11.49
C LEU A 178 -11.07 14.99 11.49
N LEU A 179 -10.51 14.83 12.67
CA LEU A 179 -9.47 13.86 12.96
C LEU A 179 -9.99 12.92 14.03
N VAL A 180 -9.86 11.63 13.82
CA VAL A 180 -10.20 10.60 14.81
C VAL A 180 -8.94 9.98 15.38
N THR A 181 -8.94 9.72 16.68
CA THR A 181 -7.86 9.01 17.37
C THR A 181 -8.37 7.65 17.79
N TYR A 182 -7.62 6.61 17.43
CA TYR A 182 -7.99 5.23 17.70
C TYR A 182 -6.83 4.44 18.28
N LYS A 183 -7.16 3.30 18.87
CA LYS A 183 -6.16 2.29 19.24
C LYS A 183 -5.96 1.38 18.05
N GLN A 184 -4.74 1.24 17.59
CA GLN A 184 -4.44 0.33 16.49
C GLN A 184 -4.96 -1.07 16.82
N ILE A 185 -5.71 -1.69 15.88
CA ILE A 185 -6.25 -3.04 16.05
C ILE A 185 -5.10 -4.05 16.04
N GLY A 186 -4.47 -4.26 17.19
CA GLY A 186 -3.29 -5.11 17.35
C GLY A 186 -3.49 -6.58 16.96
N GLY A 187 -4.74 -7.04 16.88
CA GLY A 187 -5.06 -8.44 16.61
C GLY A 187 -4.80 -8.87 15.16
N PHE A 188 -5.22 -8.09 14.17
CA PHE A 188 -4.99 -8.42 12.77
C PHE A 188 -3.50 -8.28 12.41
N LEU A 189 -2.90 -7.16 12.72
CA LEU A 189 -1.48 -6.89 12.41
C LEU A 189 -0.55 -7.94 13.05
N THR A 190 -0.82 -8.32 14.30
CA THR A 190 -0.07 -9.37 14.98
C THR A 190 -0.22 -10.73 14.28
N ARG A 191 -1.45 -11.13 13.95
CA ARG A 191 -1.72 -12.40 13.24
C ARG A 191 -1.08 -12.41 11.86
N PHE A 192 -1.23 -11.32 11.12
CA PHE A 192 -0.63 -11.15 9.80
C PHE A 192 0.90 -11.25 9.86
N PHE A 193 1.54 -10.52 10.78
CA PHE A 193 2.99 -10.52 10.94
C PHE A 193 3.53 -11.89 11.32
N LEU A 194 2.87 -12.60 12.25
CA LEU A 194 3.24 -13.95 12.64
C LEU A 194 3.05 -14.96 11.50
N LEU A 195 1.98 -14.84 10.73
CA LEU A 195 1.75 -15.68 9.56
C LEU A 195 2.85 -15.51 8.51
N VAL A 196 3.18 -14.27 8.16
CA VAL A 196 4.25 -13.96 7.22
C VAL A 196 5.59 -14.48 7.73
N GLY A 197 5.88 -14.31 9.02
CA GLY A 197 7.09 -14.82 9.64
C GLY A 197 7.17 -16.36 9.62
N LEU A 198 6.06 -17.03 9.86
CA LEU A 198 5.98 -18.49 9.74
C LEU A 198 6.24 -18.95 8.30
N LEU A 199 5.58 -18.33 7.33
CA LEU A 199 5.78 -18.65 5.90
C LEU A 199 7.23 -18.40 5.48
N ALA A 200 7.84 -17.27 5.87
CA ALA A 200 9.24 -16.99 5.63
C ALA A 200 10.16 -18.07 6.24
N SER A 201 9.87 -18.52 7.46
CA SER A 201 10.63 -19.57 8.13
C SER A 201 10.53 -20.91 7.39
N VAL A 202 9.35 -21.25 6.86
CA VAL A 202 9.15 -22.44 6.01
C VAL A 202 9.96 -22.33 4.72
N VAL A 203 9.96 -21.16 4.07
CA VAL A 203 10.75 -20.93 2.84
C VAL A 203 12.25 -21.08 3.12
N VAL A 204 12.75 -20.52 4.24
CA VAL A 204 14.14 -20.67 4.69
C VAL A 204 14.47 -22.12 4.94
N PHE A 205 13.60 -22.84 5.65
CA PHE A 205 13.77 -24.28 5.92
C PHE A 205 13.92 -25.09 4.62
N LEU A 206 12.94 -24.97 3.73
CA LEU A 206 12.94 -25.70 2.46
C LEU A 206 14.13 -25.32 1.59
N GLY A 207 14.47 -24.03 1.50
CA GLY A 207 15.58 -23.53 0.72
C GLY A 207 16.93 -24.13 1.16
N ILE A 208 17.22 -24.09 2.45
CA ILE A 208 18.46 -24.64 3.02
C ILE A 208 18.48 -26.19 2.93
N TYR A 209 17.36 -26.84 3.24
CA TYR A 209 17.24 -28.28 3.14
C TYR A 209 17.56 -28.81 1.73
N PHE A 210 16.94 -28.19 0.70
CA PHE A 210 17.19 -28.58 -0.69
C PHE A 210 18.57 -28.19 -1.18
N ALA A 211 19.09 -27.02 -0.75
CA ALA A 211 20.44 -26.60 -1.09
C ALA A 211 21.51 -27.58 -0.57
N MET A 212 21.39 -27.98 0.69
CA MET A 212 22.35 -28.90 1.32
C MET A 212 22.23 -30.35 0.84
N ARG A 213 21.00 -30.77 0.49
CA ARG A 213 20.80 -32.13 -0.02
C ARG A 213 21.28 -32.31 -1.47
N GLY A 214 21.64 -31.22 -2.16
CA GLY A 214 22.21 -31.24 -3.50
C GLY A 214 21.28 -31.76 -4.61
N ARG A 215 19.99 -31.98 -4.29
CA ARG A 215 19.01 -32.51 -5.26
C ARG A 215 18.48 -31.47 -6.24
N MET A 216 18.64 -30.19 -5.92
CA MET A 216 18.17 -29.08 -6.74
C MET A 216 19.36 -28.23 -7.20
N PRO A 217 19.57 -28.01 -8.49
CA PRO A 217 20.63 -27.14 -8.98
C PRO A 217 20.37 -25.68 -8.54
N LEU A 218 21.45 -24.92 -8.27
CA LEU A 218 21.39 -23.59 -7.67
C LEU A 218 20.44 -22.62 -8.40
N HIS A 219 20.44 -22.65 -9.73
CA HIS A 219 19.57 -21.77 -10.53
C HIS A 219 18.07 -22.05 -10.32
N ARG A 220 17.67 -23.32 -10.15
CA ARG A 220 16.27 -23.66 -9.83
C ARG A 220 15.91 -23.26 -8.40
N LEU A 221 16.86 -23.44 -7.46
CA LEU A 221 16.69 -23.01 -6.09
C LEU A 221 16.49 -21.49 -6.01
N VAL A 222 17.31 -20.70 -6.71
CA VAL A 222 17.18 -19.24 -6.78
C VAL A 222 15.83 -18.84 -7.36
N PHE A 223 15.39 -19.48 -8.43
CA PHE A 223 14.07 -19.22 -9.00
C PHE A 223 12.96 -19.38 -7.97
N VAL A 224 12.94 -20.51 -7.27
CA VAL A 224 11.90 -20.78 -6.25
C VAL A 224 12.00 -19.81 -5.07
N LEU A 225 13.20 -19.54 -4.56
CA LEU A 225 13.38 -18.63 -3.43
C LEU A 225 12.99 -17.19 -3.78
N VAL A 226 13.37 -16.71 -4.96
CA VAL A 226 12.99 -15.37 -5.44
C VAL A 226 11.46 -15.27 -5.55
N LEU A 227 10.79 -16.28 -6.11
CA LEU A 227 9.32 -16.30 -6.18
C LEU A 227 8.70 -16.31 -4.79
N CYS A 228 9.13 -17.22 -3.89
CA CYS A 228 8.54 -17.34 -2.56
C CYS A 228 8.73 -16.06 -1.73
N PHE A 229 9.96 -15.55 -1.65
CA PHE A 229 10.21 -14.32 -0.90
C PHE A 229 9.61 -13.09 -1.58
N GLY A 230 9.68 -13.01 -2.92
CA GLY A 230 9.06 -11.92 -3.66
C GLY A 230 7.55 -11.86 -3.48
N MET A 231 6.86 -13.03 -3.45
CA MET A 231 5.43 -13.07 -3.11
C MET A 231 5.16 -12.59 -1.69
N LEU A 232 5.99 -12.97 -0.71
CA LEU A 232 5.86 -12.41 0.65
C LEU A 232 6.02 -10.88 0.65
N TYR A 233 6.98 -10.34 -0.11
CA TYR A 233 7.14 -8.89 -0.27
C TYR A 233 5.93 -8.24 -0.92
N SER A 234 5.33 -8.86 -1.94
CA SER A 234 4.11 -8.34 -2.61
C SER A 234 2.93 -8.19 -1.66
N PHE A 235 2.83 -9.06 -0.63
CA PHE A 235 1.77 -8.99 0.38
C PHE A 235 2.11 -8.09 1.57
N VAL A 236 3.38 -8.03 1.97
CA VAL A 236 3.81 -7.26 3.15
C VAL A 236 3.96 -5.77 2.83
N LEU A 237 4.45 -5.46 1.64
CA LEU A 237 4.65 -4.07 1.24
C LEU A 237 3.37 -3.50 0.62
N PRO A 238 2.89 -2.38 1.15
CA PRO A 238 1.70 -1.73 0.62
C PRO A 238 1.88 -1.38 -0.87
N PRO A 239 0.79 -1.24 -1.64
CA PRO A 239 0.83 -0.59 -2.94
C PRO A 239 1.48 0.79 -2.81
N TYR A 240 2.24 1.19 -3.82
CA TYR A 240 2.97 2.47 -3.88
C TYR A 240 4.19 2.59 -2.93
N ALA A 241 4.62 1.51 -2.28
CA ALA A 241 5.80 1.51 -1.42
C ALA A 241 7.12 1.53 -2.21
N ALA A 242 7.13 1.05 -3.44
CA ALA A 242 8.31 1.12 -4.29
C ALA A 242 8.48 2.54 -4.89
N PRO A 243 9.72 2.98 -5.15
CA PRO A 243 9.96 4.26 -5.79
C PRO A 243 9.17 4.41 -7.10
N ASP A 244 8.46 5.52 -7.26
CA ASP A 244 7.65 5.86 -8.44
C ASP A 244 6.61 4.80 -8.85
N GLU A 245 6.23 3.88 -7.95
CA GLU A 245 5.33 2.77 -8.26
C GLU A 245 3.97 3.26 -8.78
N LYS A 246 3.47 4.41 -8.28
CA LYS A 246 2.26 5.07 -8.79
C LYS A 246 2.35 5.32 -10.29
N TYR A 247 3.46 5.92 -10.75
CA TYR A 247 3.71 6.18 -12.16
C TYR A 247 3.77 4.87 -12.96
N HIS A 248 4.47 3.87 -12.43
CA HIS A 248 4.64 2.58 -13.10
C HIS A 248 3.34 1.77 -13.21
N ILE A 249 2.48 1.82 -12.18
CA ILE A 249 1.13 1.25 -12.22
C ILE A 249 0.35 1.92 -13.35
N ASN A 250 0.31 3.25 -13.37
CA ASN A 250 -0.40 4.00 -14.39
C ASN A 250 0.07 3.64 -15.80
N GLN A 251 1.37 3.52 -16.04
CA GLN A 251 1.92 3.13 -17.35
C GLN A 251 1.50 1.71 -17.76
N SER A 252 1.50 0.77 -16.82
CA SER A 252 1.10 -0.62 -17.08
C SER A 252 -0.39 -0.74 -17.40
N PHE A 253 -1.25 -0.06 -16.62
CA PHE A 253 -2.69 -0.01 -16.86
C PHE A 253 -3.01 0.70 -18.19
N THR A 254 -2.33 1.83 -18.46
CA THR A 254 -2.45 2.56 -19.71
C THR A 254 -2.15 1.66 -20.92
N LEU A 255 -1.07 0.90 -20.87
CA LEU A 255 -0.68 0.00 -21.95
C LEU A 255 -1.69 -1.16 -22.12
N ALA A 256 -2.20 -1.72 -21.02
CA ALA A 256 -3.21 -2.77 -21.02
C ALA A 256 -4.53 -2.28 -21.65
N CYS A 257 -5.00 -1.09 -21.30
CA CYS A 257 -6.19 -0.47 -21.90
C CYS A 257 -6.02 -0.24 -23.41
N LYS A 258 -4.83 0.19 -23.83
CA LYS A 258 -4.51 0.34 -25.25
C LYS A 258 -4.63 -0.97 -26.02
N TRP A 259 -4.20 -2.09 -25.44
CA TRP A 259 -4.35 -3.41 -26.05
C TRP A 259 -5.80 -3.89 -26.09
N ALA A 260 -6.58 -3.53 -25.07
CA ALA A 260 -8.00 -3.83 -25.01
C ALA A 260 -8.84 -3.01 -26.02
N ASN A 261 -8.24 -2.03 -26.69
CA ASN A 261 -8.92 -1.07 -27.56
C ASN A 261 -10.14 -0.41 -26.88
N MET A 262 -10.02 -0.18 -25.56
CA MET A 262 -11.11 0.35 -24.72
C MET A 262 -11.32 1.84 -24.89
N LEU A 263 -10.33 2.55 -25.47
CA LEU A 263 -10.32 3.99 -25.58
C LEU A 263 -9.96 4.38 -27.02
N SER A 264 -10.68 5.36 -27.56
CA SER A 264 -10.21 6.05 -28.76
C SER A 264 -8.92 6.82 -28.42
N PRO A 265 -8.07 7.16 -29.40
CA PRO A 265 -6.89 7.97 -29.17
C PRO A 265 -7.17 9.30 -28.47
N ASP A 266 -8.37 9.85 -28.64
CA ASP A 266 -8.80 11.11 -28.04
C ASP A 266 -9.33 10.90 -26.60
N GLU A 267 -10.06 9.84 -26.33
CA GLU A 267 -10.45 9.39 -24.96
C GLU A 267 -9.22 9.03 -24.13
N TRP A 268 -8.21 8.46 -24.76
CA TRP A 268 -6.93 8.19 -24.20
C TRP A 268 -6.20 9.47 -23.72
N ARG A 269 -6.28 10.55 -24.47
CA ARG A 269 -5.77 11.88 -24.09
C ARG A 269 -6.57 12.51 -22.95
N MET A 270 -7.86 12.24 -22.88
CA MET A 270 -8.75 12.69 -21.82
C MET A 270 -8.62 11.86 -20.52
N GLY A 271 -7.83 10.80 -20.54
CA GLY A 271 -7.50 10.05 -19.35
C GLY A 271 -8.62 9.19 -18.78
N ASN A 272 -9.52 8.70 -19.63
CA ASN A 272 -10.52 7.72 -19.23
C ASN A 272 -9.85 6.40 -18.85
N VAL A 273 -10.15 5.91 -17.65
CA VAL A 273 -9.52 4.74 -17.06
C VAL A 273 -10.58 3.72 -16.72
N PRO A 274 -10.23 2.42 -16.79
CA PRO A 274 -11.15 1.38 -16.38
C PRO A 274 -11.70 1.59 -14.97
N LEU A 275 -12.85 1.02 -14.69
CA LEU A 275 -13.56 1.09 -13.42
C LEU A 275 -12.65 0.82 -12.21
N ASP A 276 -11.66 -0.07 -12.36
CA ASP A 276 -10.65 -0.39 -11.36
C ASP A 276 -9.87 0.81 -10.87
N MET A 277 -9.68 1.81 -11.71
CA MET A 277 -9.00 3.04 -11.33
C MET A 277 -9.93 4.01 -10.60
N THR A 278 -11.24 3.92 -10.85
CA THR A 278 -12.26 4.63 -10.05
C THR A 278 -12.35 4.06 -8.65
N TYR A 279 -12.37 2.73 -8.53
CA TYR A 279 -12.26 2.04 -7.24
C TYR A 279 -11.08 2.57 -6.42
N ARG A 280 -9.92 2.74 -7.04
CA ARG A 280 -8.72 3.30 -6.42
C ARG A 280 -8.91 4.72 -5.86
N ARG A 281 -9.82 5.54 -6.43
CA ARG A 281 -10.10 6.91 -5.95
C ARG A 281 -11.13 6.95 -4.84
N GLU A 282 -12.11 6.09 -4.89
CA GLU A 282 -13.28 6.09 -4.01
C GLU A 282 -13.07 5.26 -2.74
N HIS A 283 -12.12 4.32 -2.77
CA HIS A 283 -11.77 3.47 -1.63
C HIS A 283 -10.43 3.91 -1.04
N ASP A 284 -10.01 3.35 0.07
CA ASP A 284 -8.82 3.72 0.84
C ASP A 284 -7.51 3.80 0.07
N PHE A 285 -7.45 3.22 -1.12
CA PHE A 285 -6.33 3.44 -2.03
C PHE A 285 -6.35 4.82 -2.72
N GLY A 286 -7.48 5.48 -2.78
CA GLY A 286 -7.61 6.82 -3.37
C GLY A 286 -6.85 7.90 -2.59
N PRO A 287 -7.03 7.98 -1.26
CA PRO A 287 -6.26 8.90 -0.41
C PRO A 287 -4.76 8.65 -0.44
N LEU A 288 -4.30 7.37 -0.50
CA LEU A 288 -2.88 7.02 -0.66
C LEU A 288 -2.23 7.67 -1.88
N LEU A 289 -3.00 7.93 -2.93
CA LEU A 289 -2.51 8.56 -4.14
C LEU A 289 -2.48 10.07 -4.07
N GLN A 290 -3.38 10.66 -3.29
CA GLN A 290 -3.54 12.11 -3.22
C GLN A 290 -2.73 12.73 -2.07
N ASN A 291 -2.52 12.00 -0.98
CA ASN A 291 -1.92 12.54 0.23
C ASN A 291 -0.99 11.52 0.91
N GLU A 292 0.23 11.40 0.39
CA GLU A 292 1.25 10.43 0.82
C GLU A 292 1.57 10.48 2.33
N LYS A 293 1.17 11.55 3.01
CA LYS A 293 1.56 11.78 4.42
C LYS A 293 0.54 11.30 5.45
N THR A 294 -0.67 10.94 5.05
CA THR A 294 -1.78 10.80 6.01
C THR A 294 -2.53 9.48 5.96
N THR A 295 -2.22 8.60 5.04
CA THR A 295 -2.99 7.38 4.85
C THR A 295 -2.34 6.18 5.50
N VAL A 296 -3.08 5.50 6.35
CA VAL A 296 -2.69 4.20 6.92
C VAL A 296 -3.15 3.11 5.96
N PHE A 297 -2.19 2.35 5.42
CA PHE A 297 -2.50 1.21 4.58
C PHE A 297 -3.15 0.10 5.41
N SER A 298 -4.30 -0.40 4.98
CA SER A 298 -5.02 -1.49 5.61
C SER A 298 -4.75 -2.82 4.91
N TRP A 299 -4.00 -3.74 5.57
CA TRP A 299 -3.86 -5.12 5.08
C TRP A 299 -5.16 -5.90 5.15
N GLN A 300 -6.07 -5.54 6.06
CA GLN A 300 -7.38 -6.16 6.15
C GLN A 300 -8.16 -5.87 4.87
N GLU A 301 -8.24 -4.63 4.46
CA GLU A 301 -8.88 -4.19 3.22
C GLU A 301 -8.26 -4.81 1.98
N LEU A 302 -6.91 -4.85 1.89
CA LEU A 302 -6.24 -5.57 0.81
C LEU A 302 -6.70 -7.02 0.74
N SER A 303 -6.81 -7.70 1.89
CA SER A 303 -7.20 -9.12 1.94
C SER A 303 -8.67 -9.34 1.59
N GLU A 304 -9.55 -8.43 1.97
CA GLU A 304 -10.98 -8.47 1.66
C GLU A 304 -11.25 -8.24 0.17
N ASN A 305 -10.46 -7.37 -0.46
CA ASN A 305 -10.57 -7.04 -1.87
C ASN A 305 -9.71 -7.91 -2.81
N LEU A 306 -8.99 -8.91 -2.29
CA LEU A 306 -8.10 -9.75 -3.08
C LEU A 306 -8.81 -10.57 -4.19
N PHE A 307 -10.09 -10.85 -4.01
CA PHE A 307 -10.90 -11.64 -4.94
C PHE A 307 -12.10 -10.87 -5.50
N THR A 308 -12.02 -9.55 -5.53
CA THR A 308 -13.07 -8.71 -6.12
C THR A 308 -13.12 -8.86 -7.63
N THR A 309 -14.31 -8.67 -8.18
CA THR A 309 -14.57 -8.65 -9.61
C THR A 309 -15.06 -7.27 -10.03
N THR A 310 -14.80 -6.90 -11.27
CA THR A 310 -15.39 -5.68 -11.85
C THR A 310 -16.85 -5.89 -12.21
N PRO A 311 -17.70 -4.87 -12.07
CA PRO A 311 -19.03 -4.87 -12.68
C PRO A 311 -18.93 -4.97 -14.21
N ASP A 312 -19.97 -5.54 -14.85
CA ASP A 312 -20.03 -5.72 -16.32
C ASP A 312 -20.09 -4.39 -17.10
N SER A 313 -20.34 -3.26 -16.43
CA SER A 313 -20.40 -1.94 -17.05
C SER A 313 -19.23 -1.07 -16.68
N PHE A 314 -18.42 -0.69 -17.66
CA PHE A 314 -17.33 0.30 -17.51
C PHE A 314 -17.85 1.73 -17.74
N ASP A 315 -18.94 2.11 -17.08
CA ASP A 315 -19.64 3.38 -17.35
C ASP A 315 -19.06 4.60 -16.59
N SER A 316 -18.05 4.43 -15.76
CA SER A 316 -17.49 5.55 -15.03
C SER A 316 -16.29 6.17 -15.75
N HIS A 317 -16.54 7.30 -16.38
CA HIS A 317 -15.50 8.14 -16.98
C HIS A 317 -14.86 9.02 -15.91
N THR A 318 -13.75 8.60 -15.36
CA THR A 318 -12.94 9.49 -14.51
C THR A 318 -11.79 10.03 -15.33
N ALA A 319 -11.77 11.35 -15.55
CA ALA A 319 -10.63 12.01 -16.20
C ALA A 319 -9.38 11.79 -15.34
N LEU A 320 -8.39 11.08 -15.87
CA LEU A 320 -7.04 11.13 -15.33
C LEU A 320 -6.35 12.34 -15.91
N GLU A 321 -5.67 13.12 -15.06
CA GLU A 321 -4.70 14.10 -15.52
C GLU A 321 -3.75 13.45 -16.53
N GLU A 322 -3.37 14.20 -17.56
CA GLU A 322 -2.58 13.77 -18.72
C GLU A 322 -1.54 12.71 -18.36
N LEU A 323 -1.84 11.44 -18.63
CA LEU A 323 -0.87 10.37 -18.52
C LEU A 323 0.06 10.45 -19.72
N GLN A 324 1.21 11.06 -19.50
CA GLN A 324 2.30 10.98 -20.48
C GLN A 324 2.71 9.52 -20.61
N THR A 325 2.51 8.93 -21.78
CA THR A 325 3.04 7.60 -22.09
C THR A 325 4.56 7.65 -22.09
N ASP A 326 5.19 6.72 -21.37
CA ASP A 326 6.65 6.58 -21.40
C ASP A 326 7.12 6.34 -22.84
N ARG A 327 8.31 6.88 -23.16
CA ARG A 327 8.95 6.68 -24.48
C ARG A 327 9.28 5.22 -24.76
N ASN A 328 9.44 4.39 -23.71
CA ASN A 328 9.78 2.98 -23.80
C ASN A 328 8.74 2.08 -23.11
N PRO A 329 7.58 1.81 -23.74
CA PRO A 329 6.53 0.98 -23.16
C PRO A 329 6.95 -0.50 -22.97
N THR A 330 8.05 -0.94 -23.61
CA THR A 330 8.55 -2.30 -23.53
C THR A 330 8.94 -2.74 -22.12
N LEU A 331 9.30 -1.80 -21.25
CA LEU A 331 9.66 -2.09 -19.86
C LEU A 331 8.44 -2.46 -18.99
N TYR A 332 7.22 -2.13 -19.44
CA TYR A 332 5.96 -2.44 -18.79
C TYR A 332 5.20 -3.61 -19.41
N LEU A 333 5.79 -4.27 -20.41
CA LEU A 333 5.14 -5.31 -21.21
C LEU A 333 4.51 -6.42 -20.35
N PHE A 334 5.24 -6.91 -19.35
CA PHE A 334 4.81 -8.06 -18.55
C PHE A 334 3.75 -7.69 -17.51
N SER A 335 3.92 -6.58 -16.83
CA SER A 335 2.91 -6.06 -15.90
C SER A 335 1.64 -5.65 -16.63
N ALA A 336 1.75 -5.00 -17.80
CA ALA A 336 0.61 -4.65 -18.63
C ALA A 336 -0.13 -5.89 -19.17
N ALA A 337 0.61 -6.94 -19.58
CA ALA A 337 0.00 -8.19 -20.01
C ALA A 337 -0.80 -8.85 -18.88
N ALA A 338 -0.29 -8.81 -17.65
CA ALA A 338 -1.00 -9.35 -16.50
C ALA A 338 -2.26 -8.53 -16.16
N VAL A 339 -2.19 -7.19 -16.23
CA VAL A 339 -3.34 -6.29 -16.08
C VAL A 339 -4.37 -6.53 -17.19
N PHE A 340 -3.92 -6.70 -18.44
CA PHE A 340 -4.80 -7.06 -19.57
C PHE A 340 -5.52 -8.40 -19.35
N LEU A 341 -4.82 -9.42 -18.82
CA LEU A 341 -5.46 -10.68 -18.44
C LEU A 341 -6.47 -10.49 -17.30
N ALA A 342 -6.16 -9.66 -16.31
CA ALA A 342 -7.11 -9.32 -15.26
C ALA A 342 -8.39 -8.69 -15.85
N TYR A 343 -8.24 -7.79 -16.82
CA TYR A 343 -9.37 -7.22 -17.56
C TYR A 343 -10.19 -8.32 -18.28
N VAL A 344 -9.54 -9.20 -19.03
CA VAL A 344 -10.23 -10.27 -19.76
C VAL A 344 -11.03 -11.20 -18.83
N PHE A 345 -10.54 -11.40 -17.61
CA PHE A 345 -11.20 -12.23 -16.58
C PHE A 345 -12.12 -11.43 -15.64
N HIS A 346 -12.38 -10.16 -15.92
CA HIS A 346 -13.22 -9.28 -15.10
C HIS A 346 -12.81 -9.24 -13.63
N LEU A 347 -11.50 -9.21 -13.36
CA LEU A 347 -10.96 -9.11 -12.00
C LEU A 347 -10.91 -7.65 -11.57
N GLY A 348 -11.11 -7.40 -10.26
CA GLY A 348 -11.04 -6.09 -9.66
C GLY A 348 -9.62 -5.49 -9.63
N PHE A 349 -9.50 -4.28 -9.12
CA PHE A 349 -8.24 -3.54 -9.09
C PHE A 349 -7.15 -4.25 -8.28
N VAL A 350 -7.49 -4.74 -7.08
CA VAL A 350 -6.52 -5.42 -6.20
C VAL A 350 -5.97 -6.71 -6.83
N PRO A 351 -6.81 -7.61 -7.37
CA PRO A 351 -6.32 -8.75 -8.15
C PRO A 351 -5.44 -8.35 -9.33
N ALA A 352 -5.83 -7.33 -10.10
CA ALA A 352 -5.03 -6.83 -11.24
C ALA A 352 -3.66 -6.31 -10.78
N LEU A 353 -3.63 -5.56 -9.68
CA LEU A 353 -2.40 -5.09 -9.04
C LEU A 353 -1.49 -6.26 -8.62
N MET A 354 -2.05 -7.25 -7.95
CA MET A 354 -1.28 -8.42 -7.49
C MET A 354 -0.76 -9.27 -8.66
N LEU A 355 -1.53 -9.40 -9.73
CA LEU A 355 -1.10 -10.08 -10.96
C LEU A 355 0.04 -9.33 -11.65
N GLY A 356 -0.03 -8.00 -11.76
CA GLY A 356 1.04 -7.18 -12.34
C GLY A 356 2.35 -7.29 -11.57
N ARG A 357 2.31 -7.21 -10.24
CA ARG A 357 3.48 -7.45 -9.37
C ARG A 357 4.04 -8.86 -9.56
N THR A 358 3.16 -9.86 -9.60
CA THR A 358 3.54 -11.27 -9.79
C THR A 358 4.21 -11.50 -11.15
N ALA A 359 3.72 -10.89 -12.22
CA ALA A 359 4.29 -11.00 -13.55
C ALA A 359 5.73 -10.45 -13.59
N ASN A 360 5.95 -9.25 -13.04
CA ASN A 360 7.29 -8.67 -12.93
C ASN A 360 8.23 -9.56 -12.11
N LEU A 361 7.76 -10.09 -10.98
CA LEU A 361 8.51 -11.01 -10.13
C LEU A 361 8.90 -12.30 -10.87
N ILE A 362 7.99 -12.91 -11.63
CA ILE A 362 8.26 -14.12 -12.43
C ILE A 362 9.34 -13.85 -13.46
N VAL A 363 9.25 -12.73 -14.17
CA VAL A 363 10.24 -12.36 -15.19
C VAL A 363 11.61 -12.14 -14.56
N PHE A 364 11.67 -11.40 -13.44
CA PHE A 364 12.92 -11.22 -12.71
C PHE A 364 13.50 -12.57 -12.23
N ALA A 365 12.67 -13.43 -11.64
CA ALA A 365 13.10 -14.75 -11.15
C ALA A 365 13.67 -15.64 -12.27
N LEU A 366 13.05 -15.61 -13.47
CA LEU A 366 13.54 -16.33 -14.65
C LEU A 366 14.92 -15.79 -15.12
N LEU A 367 15.06 -14.47 -15.21
CA LEU A 367 16.31 -13.82 -15.64
C LEU A 367 17.42 -14.03 -14.61
N ALA A 368 17.13 -13.93 -13.32
CA ALA A 368 18.08 -14.22 -12.25
C ALA A 368 18.53 -15.69 -12.26
N ALA A 369 17.59 -16.63 -12.45
CA ALA A 369 17.91 -18.04 -12.59
C ALA A 369 18.77 -18.32 -13.83
N LEU A 370 18.46 -17.66 -14.96
CA LEU A 370 19.27 -17.73 -16.18
C LEU A 370 20.69 -17.22 -15.92
N ALA A 371 20.84 -16.09 -15.24
CA ALA A 371 22.14 -15.54 -14.88
C ALA A 371 22.96 -16.53 -14.03
N VAL A 372 22.34 -17.11 -12.99
CA VAL A 372 23.00 -18.13 -12.15
C VAL A 372 23.38 -19.38 -12.95
N LYS A 373 22.56 -19.78 -13.93
CA LYS A 373 22.86 -20.94 -14.80
C LYS A 373 23.99 -20.64 -15.77
N ALA A 374 23.94 -19.47 -16.40
CA ALA A 374 24.91 -19.07 -17.46
C ALA A 374 26.28 -18.70 -16.90
N ALA A 375 26.37 -18.12 -15.70
CA ALA A 375 27.60 -17.65 -15.12
C ALA A 375 28.66 -18.80 -15.01
N PRO A 376 29.89 -18.66 -15.57
CA PRO A 376 30.92 -19.66 -15.46
C PRO A 376 31.50 -19.76 -14.04
N PHE A 377 31.54 -18.63 -13.32
CA PHE A 377 31.92 -18.50 -11.91
C PHE A 377 31.06 -17.46 -11.23
N GLY A 378 31.15 -17.27 -9.89
CA GLY A 378 30.38 -16.27 -9.16
C GLY A 378 28.87 -16.57 -9.02
N ARG A 379 28.42 -17.79 -9.34
CA ARG A 379 26.98 -18.18 -9.28
C ARG A 379 26.33 -17.89 -7.94
N ARG A 380 27.09 -18.04 -6.82
CA ARG A 380 26.58 -17.73 -5.48
C ARG A 380 26.43 -16.24 -5.25
N VAL A 381 27.23 -15.39 -5.91
CA VAL A 381 27.12 -13.94 -5.84
C VAL A 381 25.84 -13.48 -6.53
N PHE A 382 25.56 -13.99 -7.74
CA PHE A 382 24.30 -13.73 -8.42
C PHE A 382 23.09 -14.18 -7.58
N ALA A 383 23.19 -15.36 -6.97
CA ALA A 383 22.12 -15.88 -6.09
C ALA A 383 21.89 -14.98 -4.87
N ALA A 384 22.96 -14.54 -4.21
CA ALA A 384 22.88 -13.64 -3.06
C ALA A 384 22.32 -12.27 -3.46
N ALA A 385 22.79 -11.70 -4.58
CA ALA A 385 22.33 -10.42 -5.08
C ALA A 385 20.83 -10.43 -5.47
N ALA A 386 20.34 -11.54 -6.05
CA ALA A 386 18.94 -11.72 -6.39
C ALA A 386 18.03 -11.82 -5.15
N LEU A 387 18.56 -12.22 -4.00
CA LEU A 387 17.83 -12.38 -2.74
C LEU A 387 18.02 -11.20 -1.77
N LEU A 388 18.69 -10.13 -2.19
CA LEU A 388 18.80 -8.92 -1.38
C LEU A 388 17.40 -8.31 -1.17
N PRO A 389 17.10 -7.78 0.03
CA PRO A 389 15.79 -7.20 0.34
C PRO A 389 15.34 -6.14 -0.68
N MET A 390 16.21 -5.21 -1.05
CA MET A 390 15.89 -4.16 -2.03
C MET A 390 15.62 -4.75 -3.43
N THR A 391 16.39 -5.76 -3.85
CA THR A 391 16.18 -6.44 -5.13
C THR A 391 14.83 -7.15 -5.17
N LEU A 392 14.47 -7.84 -4.08
CA LEU A 392 13.16 -8.50 -3.95
C LEU A 392 12.01 -7.49 -3.91
N HIS A 393 12.20 -6.36 -3.22
CA HIS A 393 11.22 -5.28 -3.18
C HIS A 393 10.92 -4.74 -4.58
N LEU A 394 11.94 -4.36 -5.33
CA LEU A 394 11.77 -3.85 -6.70
C LEU A 394 11.21 -4.91 -7.64
N ALA A 395 11.67 -6.17 -7.53
CA ALA A 395 11.19 -7.28 -8.35
C ALA A 395 9.70 -7.59 -8.10
N ALA A 396 9.22 -7.39 -6.87
CA ALA A 396 7.84 -7.66 -6.44
C ALA A 396 6.93 -6.42 -6.53
N SER A 397 7.29 -5.43 -7.34
CA SER A 397 6.55 -4.19 -7.54
C SER A 397 6.25 -3.96 -9.03
N PHE A 398 5.50 -2.88 -9.34
CA PHE A 398 5.29 -2.44 -10.72
C PHE A 398 6.51 -1.74 -11.32
N SER A 399 7.57 -1.52 -10.55
CA SER A 399 8.74 -0.80 -11.05
C SER A 399 9.32 -1.46 -12.30
N ARG A 400 9.64 -0.63 -13.29
CA ARG A 400 10.41 -1.03 -14.47
C ARG A 400 11.79 -1.61 -14.12
N ASP A 401 12.27 -1.29 -12.93
CA ASP A 401 13.58 -1.76 -12.45
C ASP A 401 13.61 -3.28 -12.25
N SER A 402 12.48 -3.94 -12.06
CA SER A 402 12.39 -5.40 -12.00
C SER A 402 12.94 -6.05 -13.27
N LEU A 403 12.51 -5.59 -14.44
CA LEU A 403 12.99 -6.07 -15.73
C LEU A 403 14.44 -5.63 -16.00
N LEU A 404 14.77 -4.36 -15.70
CA LEU A 404 16.12 -3.82 -15.89
C LEU A 404 17.17 -4.58 -15.07
N LEU A 405 16.90 -4.85 -13.79
CA LEU A 405 17.79 -5.64 -12.93
C LEU A 405 17.93 -7.07 -13.44
N GLY A 406 16.82 -7.71 -13.82
CA GLY A 406 16.86 -9.05 -14.39
C GLY A 406 17.69 -9.12 -15.67
N LEU A 407 17.50 -8.17 -16.59
CA LEU A 407 18.29 -8.05 -17.82
C LEU A 407 19.77 -7.77 -17.53
N ALA A 408 20.09 -6.89 -16.57
CA ALA A 408 21.46 -6.62 -16.16
C ALA A 408 22.14 -7.86 -15.60
N PHE A 409 21.44 -8.67 -14.79
CA PHE A 409 21.98 -9.95 -14.30
C PHE A 409 22.24 -10.92 -15.44
N ALA A 410 21.27 -11.12 -16.33
CA ALA A 410 21.39 -12.01 -17.47
C ALA A 410 22.52 -11.55 -18.42
N PHE A 411 22.57 -10.26 -18.75
CA PHE A 411 23.59 -9.68 -19.61
C PHE A 411 25.01 -9.87 -19.03
N THR A 412 25.18 -9.51 -17.74
CA THR A 412 26.47 -9.69 -17.07
C THR A 412 26.93 -11.15 -17.10
N ALA A 413 26.04 -12.09 -16.77
CA ALA A 413 26.37 -13.51 -16.78
C ALA A 413 26.69 -14.03 -18.17
N LEU A 414 25.99 -13.56 -19.21
CA LEU A 414 26.26 -13.92 -20.60
C LEU A 414 27.59 -13.34 -21.10
N CYS A 415 27.94 -12.10 -20.73
CA CYS A 415 29.25 -11.52 -21.01
C CYS A 415 30.38 -12.33 -20.34
N MET A 416 30.18 -12.69 -19.06
CA MET A 416 31.14 -13.57 -18.36
C MET A 416 31.27 -14.94 -19.04
N GLN A 417 30.15 -15.51 -19.48
CA GLN A 417 30.16 -16.77 -20.21
C GLN A 417 30.89 -16.65 -21.55
N ALA A 418 30.68 -15.55 -22.28
CA ALA A 418 31.35 -15.28 -23.54
C ALA A 418 32.89 -15.13 -23.40
N ILE A 419 33.31 -14.43 -22.31
CA ILE A 419 34.73 -14.13 -22.08
C ILE A 419 35.49 -15.33 -21.47
N PHE A 420 34.86 -15.99 -20.49
CA PHE A 420 35.56 -16.99 -19.65
C PHE A 420 35.00 -18.41 -19.80
N GLY A 421 33.85 -18.58 -20.46
CA GLY A 421 33.19 -19.88 -20.61
C GLY A 421 33.50 -20.58 -21.94
N CYS A 422 34.02 -19.87 -22.93
CA CYS A 422 34.41 -20.46 -24.21
C CYS A 422 35.72 -21.23 -24.05
N LYS A 423 35.72 -22.52 -24.40
CA LYS A 423 36.96 -23.29 -24.56
C LYS A 423 37.67 -22.79 -25.80
N ASP A 424 39.00 -22.77 -25.76
CA ASP A 424 39.84 -22.40 -26.90
C ASP A 424 39.37 -23.06 -28.21
N GLY A 425 39.03 -22.24 -29.22
CA GLY A 425 38.57 -22.70 -30.54
C GLY A 425 37.07 -22.55 -30.84
N THR A 426 36.20 -22.15 -29.90
CA THR A 426 34.82 -21.81 -30.21
C THR A 426 34.71 -20.36 -30.64
N VAL A 427 34.46 -20.12 -31.93
CA VAL A 427 34.16 -18.77 -32.46
C VAL A 427 32.74 -18.40 -32.06
N LEU A 428 32.62 -17.34 -31.26
CA LEU A 428 31.28 -16.74 -31.00
C LEU A 428 30.75 -16.22 -32.35
N PRO A 429 29.45 -16.41 -32.65
CA PRO A 429 28.87 -15.82 -33.85
C PRO A 429 29.09 -14.30 -33.82
N ALA A 430 29.64 -13.78 -34.95
CA ALA A 430 30.00 -12.34 -35.08
C ALA A 430 28.86 -11.37 -34.76
N VAL A 431 27.62 -11.82 -34.84
CA VAL A 431 26.41 -11.09 -34.48
C VAL A 431 26.38 -10.67 -32.99
N SER A 432 26.90 -11.53 -32.09
CA SER A 432 26.95 -11.21 -30.66
C SER A 432 27.95 -10.10 -30.32
N TYR A 433 29.03 -10.00 -31.11
CA TYR A 433 30.08 -9.01 -30.87
C TYR A 433 29.72 -7.62 -31.36
N THR A 434 29.00 -7.48 -32.47
CA THR A 434 28.52 -6.21 -33.00
C THR A 434 27.45 -5.54 -32.14
N HIS A 435 26.58 -6.29 -31.47
CA HIS A 435 25.59 -5.74 -30.53
C HIS A 435 26.20 -5.34 -29.19
N LEU A 436 27.32 -5.94 -28.77
CA LEU A 436 28.00 -5.59 -27.52
C LEU A 436 28.87 -4.33 -27.63
N THR A 437 29.25 -3.94 -28.86
CA THR A 437 30.19 -2.83 -29.14
C THR A 437 29.54 -1.57 -29.69
N LEU A 438 28.20 -1.54 -29.84
CA LEU A 438 27.50 -0.33 -30.24
C LEU A 438 27.59 0.74 -29.12
N PRO A 439 28.22 1.89 -29.38
CA PRO A 439 28.31 2.96 -28.41
C PRO A 439 26.89 3.48 -28.11
N THR A 440 26.50 3.42 -26.84
CA THR A 440 25.36 4.17 -26.36
C THR A 440 25.68 5.66 -26.45
N THR A 441 25.46 6.28 -27.58
CA THR A 441 25.42 7.73 -27.68
C THR A 441 24.10 8.20 -27.07
N SER A 442 24.03 8.26 -25.72
CA SER A 442 23.09 9.13 -25.07
C SER A 442 23.57 10.56 -25.31
N ARG A 443 22.96 11.26 -26.22
CA ARG A 443 23.06 12.72 -26.24
C ARG A 443 22.23 13.25 -25.07
N VAL A 444 22.92 13.97 -24.22
CA VAL A 444 22.39 14.87 -23.20
C VAL A 444 21.47 15.91 -23.84
#